data_9d6e42a49ed4a4841e5a41f5d2e60a93
#
_entry.id   9d6e42a49ed4a4841e5a41f5d2e60a93
#
_cell.length_a   1.000
_cell.length_b   1.000
_cell.length_c   1.000
_cell.angle_alpha   90.00
_cell.angle_beta   90.00
_cell.angle_gamma   90.00
#
_symmetry.space_group_name_H-M   'P 1'
#
loop_
_entity.id
_entity.type
_entity.pdbx_description
1 polymer ?
#
loop_
_entity_poly.entity_id
_entity_poly.type
_entity_poly.pdbx_seq_one_letter_code
_entity_poly.pdbx_strand_id
1 'polypeptide(L)'
;MRPIYKGGDRTDTNNYRPICLTSILAKSLEHILCSHMWQHINDYEINKGNQHAFRKNLNTTTQLLHVIHKAAEAYYKHLDYHLISFDFSKAFDRVPHNLLLHKLRNYNFDVNCVSWIEDWLMDRTSVVSVNGEHSKEFSVRSGVP
;
A
#
# COMPACT_ATOMS: atom_id res chain seq x y z
N MET A 1 17.42 1.89 -2.87
CA MET A 1 16.22 2.51 -3.46
C MET A 1 16.56 3.05 -4.85
N ARG A 2 15.70 2.81 -5.86
CA ARG A 2 15.90 3.34 -7.22
C ARG A 2 14.73 4.26 -7.59
N PRO A 3 14.97 5.50 -8.05
CA PRO A 3 13.92 6.38 -8.53
C PRO A 3 13.48 5.98 -9.96
N ILE A 4 12.17 5.83 -10.16
CA ILE A 4 11.59 5.61 -11.49
C ILE A 4 10.79 6.85 -11.90
N TYR A 5 11.13 7.38 -13.07
CA TYR A 5 10.46 8.55 -13.64
C TYR A 5 9.00 8.24 -14.01
N LYS A 6 8.07 9.15 -13.62
CA LYS A 6 6.62 9.02 -13.86
C LYS A 6 6.11 9.88 -15.02
N GLY A 7 6.86 10.93 -15.38
CA GLY A 7 6.45 11.96 -16.33
C GLY A 7 6.60 13.37 -15.76
N GLY A 8 6.54 14.40 -16.59
CA GLY A 8 6.71 15.80 -16.20
C GLY A 8 8.13 16.33 -16.35
N ASP A 9 8.54 17.27 -15.54
CA ASP A 9 9.92 17.79 -15.53
C ASP A 9 10.86 16.79 -14.87
N ARG A 10 11.93 16.40 -15.57
CA ARG A 10 12.94 15.45 -15.08
C ARG A 10 13.82 16.02 -13.96
N THR A 11 13.88 17.32 -13.80
CA THR A 11 14.63 17.99 -12.74
C THR A 11 13.86 18.01 -11.40
N ASP A 12 12.55 17.83 -11.44
CA ASP A 12 11.72 17.76 -10.23
C ASP A 12 11.70 16.34 -9.66
N THR A 13 12.21 16.17 -8.45
CA THR A 13 12.25 14.90 -7.72
C THR A 13 10.86 14.33 -7.40
N ASN A 14 9.81 15.17 -7.36
CA ASN A 14 8.44 14.72 -7.18
C ASN A 14 7.91 13.89 -8.34
N ASN A 15 8.53 14.01 -9.51
CA ASN A 15 8.21 13.26 -10.72
C ASN A 15 8.84 11.87 -10.77
N TYR A 16 9.42 11.42 -9.65
CA TYR A 16 10.00 10.08 -9.52
C TYR A 16 9.26 9.27 -8.45
N ARG A 17 9.10 7.98 -8.72
CA ARG A 17 8.60 7.00 -7.74
C ARG A 17 9.79 6.26 -7.15
N PRO A 18 10.01 6.30 -5.83
CA PRO A 18 11.04 5.49 -5.21
C PRO A 18 10.63 4.01 -5.24
N ILE A 19 11.53 3.13 -5.70
CA ILE A 19 11.35 1.69 -5.64
C ILE A 19 12.37 1.12 -4.66
N CYS A 20 11.89 0.51 -3.59
CA CYS A 20 12.72 -0.21 -2.65
C CYS A 20 13.17 -1.55 -3.25
N LEU A 21 14.46 -1.84 -3.10
CA LEU A 21 15.03 -3.13 -3.48
C LEU A 21 15.28 -3.91 -2.19
N THR A 22 14.39 -4.86 -1.89
CA THR A 22 14.52 -5.76 -0.75
C THR A 22 15.22 -7.05 -1.19
N SER A 23 15.85 -7.76 -0.26
CA SER A 23 16.51 -9.04 -0.54
C SER A 23 15.46 -10.11 -0.91
N ILE A 24 15.89 -11.13 -1.65
CA ILE A 24 15.00 -12.24 -2.04
C ILE A 24 14.52 -13.00 -0.79
N LEU A 25 15.38 -13.19 0.20
CA LEU A 25 15.01 -13.87 1.44
C LEU A 25 13.96 -13.07 2.22
N ALA A 26 14.10 -11.73 2.30
CA ALA A 26 13.10 -10.86 2.92
C ALA A 26 11.76 -10.97 2.19
N LYS A 27 11.74 -10.92 0.85
CA LYS A 27 10.51 -11.09 0.06
C LYS A 27 9.83 -12.44 0.28
N SER A 28 10.60 -13.50 0.43
CA SER A 28 10.04 -14.83 0.70
C SER A 28 9.35 -14.89 2.06
N LEU A 29 9.97 -14.30 3.08
CA LEU A 29 9.40 -14.20 4.42
C LEU A 29 8.15 -13.29 4.43
N GLU A 30 8.22 -12.13 3.77
CA GLU A 30 7.09 -11.23 3.58
C GLU A 30 5.89 -11.95 2.94
N HIS A 31 6.14 -12.79 1.94
CA HIS A 31 5.09 -13.55 1.25
C HIS A 31 4.39 -14.54 2.18
N ILE A 32 5.17 -15.28 2.99
CA ILE A 32 4.63 -16.21 3.99
C ILE A 32 3.78 -15.46 5.02
N LEU A 33 4.31 -14.38 5.58
CA LEU A 33 3.61 -13.55 6.56
C LEU A 33 2.32 -12.97 5.96
N CYS A 34 2.40 -12.43 4.76
CA CYS A 34 1.26 -11.87 4.04
C CYS A 34 0.14 -12.90 3.85
N SER A 35 0.47 -14.16 3.56
CA SER A 35 -0.51 -15.23 3.41
C SER A 35 -1.28 -15.50 4.71
N HIS A 36 -0.59 -15.55 5.84
CA HIS A 36 -1.22 -15.71 7.17
C HIS A 36 -2.03 -14.49 7.57
N MET A 37 -1.52 -13.29 7.30
CA MET A 37 -2.26 -12.06 7.56
C MET A 37 -3.56 -11.99 6.73
N TRP A 38 -3.53 -12.40 5.46
CA TRP A 38 -4.72 -12.47 4.64
C TRP A 38 -5.74 -13.47 5.16
N GLN A 39 -5.30 -14.62 5.66
CA GLN A 39 -6.18 -15.59 6.30
C GLN A 39 -6.90 -14.94 7.49
N HIS A 40 -6.18 -14.31 8.40
CA HIS A 40 -6.74 -13.58 9.54
C HIS A 40 -7.75 -12.49 9.10
N ILE A 41 -7.40 -11.67 8.09
CA ILE A 41 -8.27 -10.62 7.55
C ILE A 41 -9.60 -11.19 7.03
N ASN A 42 -9.55 -12.36 6.38
CA ASN A 42 -10.74 -13.02 5.86
C ASN A 42 -11.57 -13.68 6.97
N ASP A 43 -10.93 -14.36 7.92
CA ASP A 43 -11.60 -15.07 9.02
C ASP A 43 -12.38 -14.11 9.94
N TYR A 44 -11.86 -12.89 10.12
CA TYR A 44 -12.48 -11.84 10.92
C TYR A 44 -13.25 -10.79 10.10
N GLU A 45 -13.46 -11.03 8.81
CA GLU A 45 -14.18 -10.13 7.89
C GLU A 45 -13.74 -8.65 7.99
N ILE A 46 -12.45 -8.42 8.28
CA ILE A 46 -11.89 -7.07 8.46
C ILE A 46 -12.04 -6.24 7.19
N ASN A 47 -11.99 -6.90 6.04
CA ASN A 47 -12.03 -6.26 4.73
C ASN A 47 -13.47 -6.16 4.23
N LYS A 48 -14.01 -4.94 4.22
CA LYS A 48 -15.38 -4.68 3.75
C LYS A 48 -15.54 -4.95 2.26
N GLY A 49 -16.73 -5.43 1.85
CA GLY A 49 -17.07 -5.88 0.49
C GLY A 49 -16.78 -4.89 -0.64
N ASN A 50 -16.71 -3.59 -0.33
CA ASN A 50 -16.52 -2.53 -1.32
C ASN A 50 -15.04 -2.30 -1.72
N GLN A 51 -14.08 -2.94 -1.05
CA GLN A 51 -12.67 -2.82 -1.42
C GLN A 51 -12.30 -3.87 -2.46
N HIS A 52 -11.89 -3.43 -3.65
CA HIS A 52 -11.44 -4.31 -4.74
C HIS A 52 -9.92 -4.43 -4.82
N ALA A 53 -9.17 -3.43 -4.36
CA ALA A 53 -7.71 -3.46 -4.38
C ALA A 53 -7.15 -4.51 -3.40
N PHE A 54 -6.07 -5.18 -3.81
CA PHE A 54 -5.34 -6.19 -3.01
C PHE A 54 -6.17 -7.41 -2.57
N ARG A 55 -7.27 -7.69 -3.22
CA ARG A 55 -8.11 -8.88 -2.94
C ARG A 55 -8.04 -9.88 -4.09
N LYS A 56 -8.05 -11.17 -3.73
CA LYS A 56 -8.09 -12.27 -4.71
C LYS A 56 -9.36 -12.16 -5.57
N ASN A 57 -9.21 -12.33 -6.88
CA ASN A 57 -10.28 -12.27 -7.88
C ASN A 57 -10.96 -10.91 -8.06
N LEU A 58 -10.46 -9.85 -7.43
CA LEU A 58 -10.91 -8.47 -7.63
C LEU A 58 -9.79 -7.63 -8.26
N ASN A 59 -10.18 -6.64 -9.05
CA ASN A 59 -9.26 -5.78 -9.78
C ASN A 59 -9.92 -4.43 -10.12
N THR A 60 -9.20 -3.57 -10.83
CA THR A 60 -9.70 -2.27 -11.27
C THR A 60 -10.93 -2.37 -12.17
N THR A 61 -11.01 -3.40 -13.03
CA THR A 61 -12.16 -3.62 -13.90
C THR A 61 -13.40 -3.95 -13.11
N THR A 62 -13.31 -4.82 -12.11
CA THR A 62 -14.45 -5.18 -11.25
C THR A 62 -14.94 -3.98 -10.44
N GLN A 63 -14.03 -3.11 -9.98
CA GLN A 63 -14.40 -1.85 -9.32
C GLN A 63 -15.12 -0.90 -10.27
N LEU A 64 -14.59 -0.73 -11.49
CA LEU A 64 -15.19 0.14 -12.49
C LEU A 64 -16.58 -0.33 -12.90
N LEU A 65 -16.77 -1.62 -13.12
CA LEU A 65 -18.07 -2.22 -13.40
C LEU A 65 -19.08 -1.94 -12.28
N HIS A 66 -18.65 -2.04 -11.01
CA HIS A 66 -19.52 -1.70 -9.89
C HIS A 66 -19.95 -0.22 -9.92
N VAL A 67 -19.04 0.70 -10.19
CA VAL A 67 -19.35 2.14 -10.32
C VAL A 67 -20.30 2.40 -11.47
N ILE A 68 -20.05 1.82 -12.65
CA ILE A 68 -20.90 1.96 -13.84
C ILE A 68 -22.29 1.38 -13.56
N HIS A 69 -22.37 0.22 -12.92
CA HIS A 69 -23.65 -0.39 -12.56
C HIS A 69 -24.48 0.53 -11.66
N LYS A 70 -23.88 1.13 -10.64
CA LYS A 70 -24.55 2.08 -9.73
C LYS A 70 -25.02 3.34 -10.47
N ALA A 71 -24.21 3.86 -11.39
CA ALA A 71 -24.60 5.00 -12.23
C ALA A 71 -25.79 4.65 -13.13
N ALA A 72 -25.77 3.48 -13.78
CA ALA A 72 -26.88 3.01 -14.60
C ALA A 72 -28.17 2.80 -13.79
N GLU A 73 -28.05 2.23 -12.59
CA GLU A 73 -29.20 2.05 -11.67
C GLU A 73 -29.84 3.41 -11.31
N ALA A 74 -29.01 4.41 -10.98
CA ALA A 74 -29.50 5.77 -10.70
C ALA A 74 -30.20 6.38 -11.93
N TYR A 75 -29.60 6.24 -13.11
CA TYR A 75 -30.18 6.72 -14.36
C TYR A 75 -31.56 6.12 -14.63
N TYR A 76 -31.71 4.80 -14.47
CA TYR A 76 -33.01 4.13 -14.64
C TYR A 76 -34.07 4.58 -13.63
N LYS A 77 -33.66 4.97 -12.43
CA LYS A 77 -34.52 5.49 -11.36
C LYS A 77 -34.77 6.99 -11.46
N HIS A 78 -34.24 7.66 -12.49
CA HIS A 78 -34.27 9.14 -12.65
C HIS A 78 -33.70 9.87 -11.43
N LEU A 79 -32.63 9.31 -10.82
CA LEU A 79 -31.92 9.90 -9.67
C LEU A 79 -30.59 10.50 -10.11
N ASP A 80 -30.18 11.55 -9.45
CA ASP A 80 -28.83 12.10 -9.61
C ASP A 80 -27.79 11.14 -9.04
N TYR A 81 -26.64 11.00 -9.73
CA TYR A 81 -25.51 10.20 -9.29
C TYR A 81 -24.27 11.07 -9.18
N HIS A 82 -23.77 11.25 -7.96
CA HIS A 82 -22.57 12.03 -7.68
C HIS A 82 -21.40 11.11 -7.38
N LEU A 83 -20.31 11.22 -8.16
CA LEU A 83 -19.06 10.49 -7.94
C LEU A 83 -17.99 11.46 -7.42
N ILE A 84 -17.49 11.22 -6.21
CA ILE A 84 -16.38 11.97 -5.63
C ILE A 84 -15.17 11.05 -5.53
N SER A 85 -14.07 11.44 -6.19
CA SER A 85 -12.82 10.70 -6.17
C SER A 85 -11.82 11.31 -5.19
N PHE A 86 -11.26 10.49 -4.30
CA PHE A 86 -10.17 10.87 -3.40
C PHE A 86 -8.93 10.06 -3.73
N ASP A 87 -7.77 10.70 -3.75
CA ASP A 87 -6.47 10.05 -3.95
C ASP A 87 -5.46 10.49 -2.89
N PHE A 88 -4.69 9.55 -2.38
CA PHE A 88 -3.64 9.82 -1.41
C PHE A 88 -2.31 10.10 -2.10
N SER A 89 -1.74 11.26 -1.84
CA SER A 89 -0.38 11.56 -2.29
C SER A 89 0.64 10.68 -1.58
N LYS A 90 1.40 9.86 -2.34
CA LYS A 90 2.45 8.98 -1.82
C LYS A 90 1.95 8.06 -0.69
N ALA A 91 0.82 7.36 -0.91
CA ALA A 91 0.11 6.58 0.11
C ALA A 91 1.03 5.63 0.89
N PHE A 92 1.89 4.87 0.22
CA PHE A 92 2.79 3.90 0.85
C PHE A 92 3.98 4.57 1.55
N ASP A 93 4.52 5.66 0.99
CA ASP A 93 5.68 6.36 1.53
C ASP A 93 5.36 7.15 2.82
N ARG A 94 4.07 7.40 3.08
CA ARG A 94 3.58 8.24 4.18
C ARG A 94 2.89 7.48 5.30
N VAL A 95 2.90 6.16 5.29
CA VAL A 95 2.29 5.35 6.36
C VAL A 95 3.03 5.59 7.68
N PRO A 96 2.39 6.18 8.72
CA PRO A 96 3.02 6.32 10.03
C PRO A 96 3.12 4.95 10.70
N HIS A 97 4.34 4.52 11.07
CA HIS A 97 4.58 3.19 11.63
C HIS A 97 3.77 2.93 12.90
N ASN A 98 3.73 3.90 13.82
CA ASN A 98 2.97 3.80 15.08
C ASN A 98 1.46 3.58 14.84
N LEU A 99 0.87 4.27 13.87
CA LEU A 99 -0.55 4.09 13.54
C LEU A 99 -0.81 2.75 12.87
N LEU A 100 0.09 2.29 12.01
CA LEU A 100 0.01 0.96 11.41
C LEU A 100 0.02 -0.14 12.49
N LEU A 101 1.00 -0.09 13.39
CA LEU A 101 1.13 -1.07 14.48
C LEU A 101 -0.06 -1.03 15.45
N HIS A 102 -0.55 0.17 15.79
CA HIS A 102 -1.76 0.33 16.58
C HIS A 102 -2.98 -0.32 15.89
N LYS A 103 -3.12 -0.11 14.59
CA LYS A 103 -4.20 -0.69 13.80
C LYS A 103 -4.12 -2.22 13.75
N LEU A 104 -2.94 -2.79 13.58
CA LEU A 104 -2.74 -4.25 13.59
C LEU A 104 -3.13 -4.85 14.96
N ARG A 105 -2.73 -4.21 16.07
CA ARG A 105 -3.14 -4.63 17.43
C ARG A 105 -4.65 -4.57 17.62
N ASN A 106 -5.30 -3.52 17.14
CA ASN A 106 -6.77 -3.38 17.23
C ASN A 106 -7.54 -4.40 16.38
N TYR A 107 -6.93 -4.93 15.34
CA TYR A 107 -7.48 -6.02 14.54
C TYR A 107 -7.12 -7.41 15.08
N ASN A 108 -6.59 -7.49 16.30
CA ASN A 108 -6.24 -8.72 17.00
C ASN A 108 -5.26 -9.62 16.22
N PHE A 109 -4.31 -9.02 15.47
CA PHE A 109 -3.20 -9.78 14.92
C PHE A 109 -2.33 -10.34 16.05
N ASP A 110 -1.76 -11.53 15.82
CA ASP A 110 -0.86 -12.17 16.79
C ASP A 110 0.28 -11.23 17.21
N VAL A 111 0.59 -11.22 18.50
CA VAL A 111 1.58 -10.30 19.10
C VAL A 111 2.97 -10.50 18.49
N ASN A 112 3.37 -11.74 18.19
CA ASN A 112 4.67 -12.03 17.59
C ASN A 112 4.72 -11.53 16.13
N CYS A 113 3.61 -11.65 15.41
CA CYS A 113 3.46 -11.08 14.06
C CYS A 113 3.61 -9.56 14.09
N VAL A 114 2.95 -8.88 15.03
CA VAL A 114 3.03 -7.41 15.16
C VAL A 114 4.43 -6.98 15.58
N SER A 115 5.07 -7.68 16.54
CA SER A 115 6.43 -7.40 16.97
C SER A 115 7.43 -7.56 15.82
N TRP A 116 7.29 -8.62 15.01
CA TRP A 116 8.13 -8.81 13.84
C TRP A 116 7.98 -7.68 12.82
N ILE A 117 6.73 -7.22 12.57
CA ILE A 117 6.48 -6.08 11.67
C ILE A 117 7.09 -4.80 12.26
N GLU A 118 7.02 -4.61 13.57
CA GLU A 118 7.63 -3.47 14.26
C GLU A 118 9.13 -3.45 14.06
N ASP A 119 9.83 -4.54 14.33
CA ASP A 119 11.27 -4.69 14.12
C ASP A 119 11.66 -4.48 12.65
N TRP A 120 10.84 -4.99 11.73
CA TRP A 120 11.07 -4.84 10.29
C TRP A 120 10.89 -3.40 9.79
N LEU A 121 10.05 -2.61 10.44
CA LEU A 121 9.81 -1.20 10.08
C LEU A 121 10.75 -0.23 10.78
N MET A 122 11.22 -0.55 11.99
CA MET A 122 12.09 0.31 12.81
C MET A 122 13.54 0.33 12.30
N ASP A 123 14.23 1.41 12.62
CA ASP A 123 15.67 1.61 12.38
C ASP A 123 16.14 1.31 10.95
N ARG A 124 15.21 1.37 9.99
CA ARG A 124 15.56 1.20 8.57
C ARG A 124 16.35 2.39 8.05
N THR A 125 17.37 2.07 7.30
CA THR A 125 18.13 3.04 6.51
C THR A 125 17.95 2.78 5.03
N SER A 126 18.16 3.79 4.23
CA SER A 126 18.05 3.70 2.78
C SER A 126 19.10 4.56 2.09
N VAL A 127 19.49 4.12 0.90
CA VAL A 127 20.39 4.82 -0.02
C VAL A 127 19.70 4.92 -1.37
N VAL A 128 19.72 6.09 -1.99
CA VAL A 128 19.26 6.27 -3.37
C VAL A 128 20.41 5.94 -4.32
N SER A 129 20.14 5.10 -5.32
CA SER A 129 21.11 4.73 -6.35
C SER A 129 20.61 5.17 -7.73
N VAL A 130 21.44 5.96 -8.43
CA VAL A 130 21.17 6.46 -9.79
C VAL A 130 22.43 6.31 -10.62
N ASN A 131 22.37 5.61 -11.73
CA ASN A 131 23.48 5.43 -12.69
C ASN A 131 24.79 4.94 -12.06
N GLY A 132 24.69 4.10 -11.01
CA GLY A 132 25.87 3.58 -10.31
C GLY A 132 26.35 4.45 -9.13
N GLU A 133 25.90 5.68 -9.04
CA GLU A 133 26.17 6.57 -7.93
C GLU A 133 25.21 6.34 -6.76
N HIS A 134 25.68 6.60 -5.54
CA HIS A 134 24.94 6.40 -4.31
C HIS A 134 24.84 7.68 -3.49
N SER A 135 23.65 7.96 -2.96
CA SER A 135 23.48 9.04 -1.98
C SER A 135 24.12 8.67 -0.64
N LYS A 136 24.22 9.65 0.26
CA LYS A 136 24.42 9.36 1.69
C LYS A 136 23.25 8.52 2.20
N GLU A 137 23.53 7.67 3.18
CA GLU A 137 22.55 6.91 3.91
C GLU A 137 21.62 7.83 4.72
N PHE A 138 20.35 7.53 4.76
CA PHE A 138 19.34 8.26 5.54
C PHE A 138 18.36 7.32 6.22
N SER A 139 17.85 7.74 7.39
CA SER A 139 16.86 6.96 8.14
C SER A 139 15.48 7.07 7.53
N VAL A 140 14.75 5.94 7.45
CA VAL A 140 13.38 5.85 6.98
C VAL A 140 12.45 5.86 8.18
N ARG A 141 11.72 6.98 8.38
CA ARG A 141 10.85 7.21 9.55
C ARG A 141 9.37 6.97 9.29
N SER A 142 9.00 6.78 8.04
CA SER A 142 7.62 6.51 7.61
C SER A 142 7.62 5.70 6.32
N GLY A 143 6.45 5.17 5.98
CA GLY A 143 6.26 4.38 4.78
C GLY A 143 6.63 2.91 4.95
N VAL A 144 6.10 2.13 4.02
CA VAL A 144 6.35 0.68 3.91
C VAL A 144 7.12 0.40 2.63
N PRO A 145 7.99 -0.64 2.61
CA PRO A 145 8.79 -1.00 1.44
C PRO A 145 7.96 -1.40 0.23
#